data_c5936f6091412ff937a2995a1690365a
#
_entry.id   c5936f6091412ff937a2995a1690365a
#
_cell.length_a   1.000
_cell.length_b   1.000
_cell.length_c   1.000
_cell.angle_alpha   90.00
_cell.angle_beta   90.00
_cell.angle_gamma   90.00
#
_symmetry.space_group_name_H-M   'P 1'
#
loop_
_entity.id
_entity.type
_entity.pdbx_description
1 polymer ?
#
loop_
_entity_poly.entity_id
_entity_poly.type
_entity_poly.pdbx_seq_one_letter_code
_entity_poly.pdbx_strand_id
1 'polypeptide(L)'
;MTSVEDIKEILRIGETRNTEFKRILSDTDLKKDRFQKLVTRIRYMTCESPFEGTFLVGIEDVNGKEWKVYGLSEDDLESASSILAEVCAEAEVEIVEEERVETEKGFVGIYLLKRIEAPEIKETCSINVAGRVNSGKSTLIGALVTGTPDDGSGRSRSFLLIHPQEITRGQTADIHLAFMGFDEEGQSIHIENPLNKEESARVLDQSARILTFFDAPGHKEYSKTMIRSILGADAQYGLILVPAPEEANLIRAEEDRSGIRRLDDITREHLILMSTQESPFIVAISKTDRAKDEDVNLVEEVLRDTLKEIGRIPVGISDADDIPPVLREIHNGVVVPIFHTAATDMSSLSILVKLLSQLPSTTDRIDFERPARAYVDKVYRGIRGTNVVVTGTVKSGVFKKGQNLLLGPDVNGQFLEGRLFSIEMFKRRVGLVKLGDLFGFDIKDVDKHEVRRGQVLSDTDAEVSSCPQFEANIVVTRHPTRISEGYSPVFQSHTIQQAVVLRKIYDADYLTVGDFARVRLEFLIRPEALMVGDKIVLREANTRAIGTIVEVIN
;
A
#
# COMPACT_ATOMS: atom_id res chain seq x y z
N MET A 1 -33.09 16.51 -25.98
CA MET A 1 -33.23 17.93 -26.38
C MET A 1 -33.88 18.69 -25.24
N THR A 2 -33.08 19.49 -24.59
CA THR A 2 -33.52 20.34 -23.48
C THR A 2 -34.33 21.50 -24.03
N SER A 3 -35.52 21.73 -23.55
CA SER A 3 -36.39 22.82 -23.99
C SER A 3 -36.13 24.11 -23.18
N VAL A 4 -36.64 25.26 -23.66
CA VAL A 4 -36.60 26.53 -22.92
C VAL A 4 -37.31 26.41 -21.54
N GLU A 5 -38.31 25.51 -21.44
CA GLU A 5 -39.01 25.22 -20.21
C GLU A 5 -38.14 24.46 -19.22
N ASP A 6 -37.30 23.53 -19.68
CA ASP A 6 -36.34 22.80 -18.84
C ASP A 6 -35.27 23.77 -18.25
N ILE A 7 -34.81 24.74 -19.03
CA ILE A 7 -33.93 25.81 -18.54
C ILE A 7 -34.59 26.60 -17.41
N LYS A 8 -35.87 26.95 -17.55
CA LYS A 8 -36.60 27.67 -16.50
C LYS A 8 -36.71 26.85 -15.21
N GLU A 9 -36.84 25.55 -15.31
CA GLU A 9 -36.87 24.67 -14.15
C GLU A 9 -35.50 24.56 -13.47
N ILE A 10 -34.41 24.41 -14.25
CA ILE A 10 -33.02 24.43 -13.74
C ILE A 10 -32.72 25.77 -13.03
N LEU A 11 -33.11 26.90 -13.62
CA LEU A 11 -32.94 28.24 -13.01
C LEU A 11 -33.76 28.42 -11.72
N ARG A 12 -34.88 27.75 -11.59
CA ARG A 12 -35.69 27.77 -10.37
C ARG A 12 -35.02 27.03 -9.22
N ILE A 13 -34.30 25.95 -9.51
CA ILE A 13 -33.54 25.17 -8.53
C ILE A 13 -32.26 25.96 -8.14
N GLY A 14 -31.65 26.67 -9.12
CA GLY A 14 -30.42 27.43 -8.93
C GLY A 14 -29.16 26.59 -8.97
N GLU A 15 -28.04 27.20 -8.64
CA GLU A 15 -26.78 26.48 -8.50
C GLU A 15 -26.86 25.48 -7.36
N THR A 16 -26.43 24.26 -7.64
CA THR A 16 -26.35 23.18 -6.66
C THR A 16 -24.90 22.73 -6.57
N ARG A 17 -24.66 21.70 -5.79
CA ARG A 17 -23.34 21.07 -5.76
C ARG A 17 -22.88 20.64 -7.15
N ASN A 18 -23.79 20.07 -7.96
CA ASN A 18 -23.49 19.50 -9.26
C ASN A 18 -23.93 20.38 -10.43
N THR A 19 -24.35 21.63 -10.18
CA THR A 19 -24.80 22.57 -11.20
C THR A 19 -24.11 23.90 -11.01
N GLU A 20 -23.52 24.45 -12.08
CA GLU A 20 -22.83 25.74 -12.10
C GLU A 20 -23.33 26.60 -13.26
N PHE A 21 -23.52 27.88 -13.02
CA PHE A 21 -23.92 28.84 -14.01
C PHE A 21 -22.83 29.88 -14.26
N LYS A 22 -22.63 30.21 -15.52
CA LYS A 22 -21.75 31.34 -15.91
C LYS A 22 -22.43 32.20 -16.93
N ARG A 23 -22.23 33.51 -16.77
CA ARG A 23 -22.74 34.48 -17.73
C ARG A 23 -22.03 34.32 -19.08
N ILE A 24 -20.70 34.26 -19.05
CA ILE A 24 -19.83 34.08 -20.22
C ILE A 24 -18.51 33.47 -19.76
N LEU A 25 -17.86 32.68 -20.62
CA LEU A 25 -16.46 32.34 -20.50
C LEU A 25 -15.67 33.07 -21.57
N SER A 26 -14.53 33.63 -21.22
CA SER A 26 -13.68 34.45 -22.09
C SER A 26 -12.21 34.17 -21.84
N ASP A 27 -11.30 34.66 -22.71
CA ASP A 27 -9.84 34.50 -22.56
C ASP A 27 -9.32 34.97 -21.19
N THR A 28 -10.07 35.84 -20.49
CA THR A 28 -9.72 36.26 -19.15
C THR A 28 -9.85 35.15 -18.12
N ASP A 29 -10.63 34.12 -18.40
CA ASP A 29 -10.83 32.96 -17.55
C ASP A 29 -9.72 31.94 -17.71
N LEU A 30 -8.93 31.99 -18.79
CA LEU A 30 -7.70 31.24 -18.99
C LEU A 30 -6.51 31.80 -18.19
N LYS A 31 -6.64 33.00 -17.56
CA LYS A 31 -5.59 33.50 -16.65
C LYS A 31 -5.45 32.61 -15.43
N LYS A 32 -4.20 32.30 -15.04
CA LYS A 32 -3.81 31.30 -14.05
C LYS A 32 -4.73 31.18 -12.83
N ASP A 33 -5.09 32.31 -12.18
CA ASP A 33 -5.88 32.28 -10.95
C ASP A 33 -7.37 31.94 -11.21
N ARG A 34 -7.94 32.44 -12.32
CA ARG A 34 -9.33 32.16 -12.69
C ARG A 34 -9.48 30.77 -13.27
N PHE A 35 -8.53 30.37 -14.09
CA PHE A 35 -8.44 29.02 -14.64
C PHE A 35 -8.43 27.98 -13.53
N GLN A 36 -7.55 28.12 -12.54
CA GLN A 36 -7.47 27.19 -11.41
C GLN A 36 -8.75 27.17 -10.54
N LYS A 37 -9.46 28.29 -10.43
CA LYS A 37 -10.75 28.34 -9.74
C LYS A 37 -11.82 27.55 -10.50
N LEU A 38 -11.88 27.69 -11.82
CA LEU A 38 -12.81 26.90 -12.65
C LEU A 38 -12.48 25.41 -12.61
N VAL A 39 -11.21 25.03 -12.76
CA VAL A 39 -10.75 23.65 -12.62
C VAL A 39 -11.16 23.06 -11.26
N THR A 40 -10.94 23.83 -10.19
CA THR A 40 -11.32 23.40 -8.83
C THR A 40 -12.84 23.22 -8.72
N ARG A 41 -13.62 24.13 -9.30
CA ARG A 41 -15.09 24.05 -9.26
C ARG A 41 -15.62 22.84 -10.02
N ILE A 42 -15.11 22.59 -11.23
CA ILE A 42 -15.51 21.43 -12.04
C ILE A 42 -15.14 20.12 -11.35
N ARG A 43 -13.95 20.04 -10.77
CA ARG A 43 -13.55 18.89 -9.95
C ARG A 43 -14.49 18.65 -8.78
N TYR A 44 -14.92 19.73 -8.10
CA TYR A 44 -15.86 19.65 -7.00
C TYR A 44 -17.25 19.15 -7.44
N MET A 45 -17.75 19.63 -8.59
CA MET A 45 -19.05 19.22 -9.13
C MET A 45 -19.10 17.73 -9.47
N THR A 46 -17.99 17.16 -9.90
CA THR A 46 -17.90 15.78 -10.40
C THR A 46 -17.18 14.83 -9.45
N CYS A 47 -17.04 15.20 -8.14
CA CYS A 47 -16.24 14.40 -7.21
C CYS A 47 -17.02 13.29 -6.48
N GLU A 48 -18.35 13.28 -6.56
CA GLU A 48 -19.21 12.26 -5.94
C GLU A 48 -20.12 11.59 -6.96
N SER A 49 -20.54 10.36 -6.64
CA SER A 49 -21.50 9.61 -7.47
C SER A 49 -22.78 10.43 -7.71
N PRO A 50 -23.26 10.51 -8.98
CA PRO A 50 -22.88 9.73 -10.15
C PRO A 50 -21.63 10.22 -10.90
N PHE A 51 -20.80 11.08 -10.33
CA PHE A 51 -19.60 11.69 -10.91
C PHE A 51 -19.89 12.58 -12.14
N GLU A 52 -21.08 13.15 -12.16
CA GLU A 52 -21.62 14.00 -13.21
C GLU A 52 -21.95 15.39 -12.68
N GLY A 53 -21.83 16.40 -13.53
CA GLY A 53 -22.20 17.77 -13.22
C GLY A 53 -22.75 18.48 -14.44
N THR A 54 -23.63 19.44 -14.25
CA THR A 54 -24.21 20.25 -15.33
C THR A 54 -23.65 21.67 -15.28
N PHE A 55 -23.04 22.12 -16.37
CA PHE A 55 -22.48 23.46 -16.50
C PHE A 55 -23.27 24.25 -17.54
N LEU A 56 -23.78 25.42 -17.17
CA LEU A 56 -24.54 26.27 -18.08
C LEU A 56 -23.79 27.57 -18.34
N VAL A 57 -23.76 27.99 -19.61
CA VAL A 57 -23.20 29.29 -20.03
C VAL A 57 -24.29 30.10 -20.70
N GLY A 58 -24.31 31.41 -20.45
CA GLY A 58 -25.38 32.30 -20.90
C GLY A 58 -26.41 32.59 -19.81
N ILE A 59 -26.07 32.31 -18.54
CA ILE A 59 -26.92 32.55 -17.37
C ILE A 59 -26.25 33.59 -16.45
N GLU A 60 -26.99 34.60 -16.02
CA GLU A 60 -26.49 35.64 -15.10
C GLU A 60 -27.18 35.58 -13.75
N ASP A 61 -26.39 35.84 -12.69
CA ASP A 61 -26.89 36.11 -11.36
C ASP A 61 -27.27 37.58 -11.23
N VAL A 62 -28.53 37.86 -10.92
CA VAL A 62 -29.05 39.22 -10.86
C VAL A 62 -28.85 39.86 -9.49
N ASN A 63 -28.95 39.06 -8.39
CA ASN A 63 -28.91 39.60 -7.02
C ASN A 63 -28.35 38.57 -6.00
N GLY A 64 -27.61 37.57 -6.42
CA GLY A 64 -27.14 36.46 -5.54
C GLY A 64 -28.24 35.50 -5.12
N LYS A 65 -29.46 35.63 -5.68
CA LYS A 65 -30.63 34.81 -5.36
C LYS A 65 -31.53 34.52 -6.56
N GLU A 66 -31.33 35.21 -7.66
CA GLU A 66 -32.20 35.10 -8.85
C GLU A 66 -31.33 34.96 -10.10
N TRP A 67 -31.59 33.91 -10.87
CA TRP A 67 -30.89 33.55 -12.09
C TRP A 67 -31.75 33.89 -13.30
N LYS A 68 -31.13 34.49 -14.32
CA LYS A 68 -31.81 34.89 -15.57
C LYS A 68 -30.99 34.48 -16.79
N VAL A 69 -31.69 34.21 -17.88
CA VAL A 69 -31.05 34.04 -19.17
C VAL A 69 -30.41 35.35 -19.58
N TYR A 70 -29.10 35.32 -19.78
CA TYR A 70 -28.33 36.41 -20.40
C TYR A 70 -28.39 36.31 -21.92
N GLY A 71 -28.15 35.10 -22.44
CA GLY A 71 -28.07 34.80 -23.87
C GLY A 71 -26.73 35.23 -24.49
N LEU A 72 -26.12 34.34 -25.26
CA LEU A 72 -24.84 34.58 -25.93
C LEU A 72 -25.05 34.66 -27.44
N SER A 73 -24.13 35.35 -28.15
CA SER A 73 -23.99 35.18 -29.59
C SER A 73 -23.44 33.81 -29.92
N GLU A 74 -23.55 33.40 -31.18
CA GLU A 74 -23.02 32.08 -31.61
C GLU A 74 -21.49 32.04 -31.43
N ASP A 75 -20.77 33.11 -31.79
CA ASP A 75 -19.32 33.22 -31.65
C ASP A 75 -18.88 33.17 -30.19
N ASP A 76 -19.63 33.84 -29.28
CA ASP A 76 -19.33 33.81 -27.85
C ASP A 76 -19.59 32.40 -27.26
N LEU A 77 -20.58 31.67 -27.71
CA LEU A 77 -20.89 30.33 -27.27
C LEU A 77 -19.79 29.34 -27.72
N GLU A 78 -19.32 29.45 -28.97
CA GLU A 78 -18.22 28.61 -29.49
C GLU A 78 -16.92 28.87 -28.71
N SER A 79 -16.61 30.15 -28.42
CA SER A 79 -15.48 30.51 -27.60
C SER A 79 -15.60 29.94 -26.19
N ALA A 80 -16.78 30.03 -25.58
CA ALA A 80 -17.03 29.49 -24.24
C ALA A 80 -16.92 27.96 -24.20
N SER A 81 -17.38 27.26 -25.23
CA SER A 81 -17.24 25.80 -25.36
C SER A 81 -15.77 25.38 -25.44
N SER A 82 -14.95 26.10 -26.24
CA SER A 82 -13.52 25.85 -26.35
C SER A 82 -12.78 26.04 -25.01
N ILE A 83 -13.08 27.13 -24.29
CA ILE A 83 -12.49 27.42 -22.98
C ILE A 83 -12.91 26.36 -21.95
N LEU A 84 -14.19 25.98 -21.96
CA LEU A 84 -14.69 24.93 -21.07
C LEU A 84 -14.01 23.59 -21.33
N ALA A 85 -13.78 23.25 -22.59
CA ALA A 85 -13.07 22.01 -22.95
C ALA A 85 -11.63 22.00 -22.42
N GLU A 86 -10.90 23.14 -22.46
CA GLU A 86 -9.55 23.27 -21.90
C GLU A 86 -9.57 23.13 -20.37
N VAL A 87 -10.54 23.76 -19.70
CA VAL A 87 -10.71 23.64 -18.24
C VAL A 87 -11.07 22.21 -17.84
N CYS A 88 -11.94 21.54 -18.61
CA CYS A 88 -12.35 20.15 -18.37
C CYS A 88 -11.17 19.18 -18.55
N ALA A 89 -10.33 19.36 -19.57
CA ALA A 89 -9.14 18.57 -19.79
C ALA A 89 -8.19 18.64 -18.59
N GLU A 90 -7.92 19.85 -18.05
CA GLU A 90 -7.11 20.01 -16.84
C GLU A 90 -7.81 19.47 -15.58
N ALA A 91 -9.16 19.48 -15.56
CA ALA A 91 -9.95 18.93 -14.46
C ALA A 91 -10.05 17.40 -14.47
N GLU A 92 -9.60 16.71 -15.53
CA GLU A 92 -9.79 15.29 -15.77
C GLU A 92 -11.29 14.92 -15.89
N VAL A 93 -12.05 15.75 -16.62
CA VAL A 93 -13.49 15.64 -16.82
C VAL A 93 -13.76 15.69 -18.32
N GLU A 94 -14.69 14.88 -18.78
CA GLU A 94 -15.14 14.83 -20.19
C GLU A 94 -16.47 15.54 -20.33
N ILE A 95 -16.66 16.25 -21.44
CA ILE A 95 -17.96 16.80 -21.85
C ILE A 95 -18.66 15.66 -22.62
N VAL A 96 -19.62 14.98 -21.97
CA VAL A 96 -20.33 13.83 -22.58
C VAL A 96 -21.52 14.26 -23.42
N GLU A 97 -22.08 15.43 -23.14
CA GLU A 97 -23.19 15.99 -23.89
C GLU A 97 -23.08 17.51 -23.93
N GLU A 98 -23.30 18.08 -25.12
CA GLU A 98 -23.36 19.53 -25.34
C GLU A 98 -24.69 19.84 -26.05
N GLU A 99 -25.51 20.67 -25.43
CA GLU A 99 -26.75 21.16 -26.01
C GLU A 99 -26.72 22.68 -26.14
N ARG A 100 -27.25 23.18 -27.25
CA ARG A 100 -27.43 24.62 -27.52
C ARG A 100 -28.91 24.91 -27.57
N VAL A 101 -29.37 25.78 -26.71
CA VAL A 101 -30.77 26.18 -26.65
C VAL A 101 -30.90 27.63 -27.06
N GLU A 102 -31.65 27.88 -28.16
CA GLU A 102 -31.97 29.23 -28.60
C GLU A 102 -33.08 29.83 -27.76
N THR A 103 -32.86 31.05 -27.27
CA THR A 103 -33.79 31.80 -26.45
C THR A 103 -34.05 33.16 -27.05
N GLU A 104 -35.05 33.92 -26.55
CA GLU A 104 -35.34 35.28 -27.00
C GLU A 104 -34.16 36.26 -26.86
N LYS A 105 -33.17 35.92 -26.02
CA LYS A 105 -32.01 36.78 -25.75
C LYS A 105 -30.70 36.29 -26.39
N GLY A 106 -30.73 35.16 -27.06
CA GLY A 106 -29.55 34.50 -27.63
C GLY A 106 -29.44 33.06 -27.19
N PHE A 107 -28.25 32.48 -27.31
CA PHE A 107 -28.02 31.08 -27.03
C PHE A 107 -27.64 30.84 -25.57
N VAL A 108 -28.03 29.68 -25.02
CA VAL A 108 -27.57 29.09 -23.77
C VAL A 108 -26.91 27.78 -24.09
N GLY A 109 -25.67 27.58 -23.62
CA GLY A 109 -24.97 26.32 -23.70
C GLY A 109 -25.20 25.52 -22.42
N ILE A 110 -25.53 24.24 -22.58
CA ILE A 110 -25.71 23.28 -21.50
C ILE A 110 -24.73 22.13 -21.74
N TYR A 111 -23.85 21.89 -20.77
CA TYR A 111 -22.79 20.88 -20.86
C TYR A 111 -22.97 19.87 -19.74
N LEU A 112 -23.18 18.61 -20.09
CA LEU A 112 -23.12 17.52 -19.14
C LEU A 112 -21.67 17.07 -19.02
N LEU A 113 -21.12 17.25 -17.82
CA LEU A 113 -19.76 16.95 -17.48
C LEU A 113 -19.73 15.61 -16.74
N LYS A 114 -18.86 14.72 -17.18
CA LYS A 114 -18.62 13.45 -16.49
C LYS A 114 -17.14 13.33 -16.19
N ARG A 115 -16.80 12.95 -15.00
CA ARG A 115 -15.42 12.68 -14.67
C ARG A 115 -14.93 11.53 -15.56
N ILE A 116 -13.81 11.75 -16.25
CA ILE A 116 -13.11 10.69 -16.96
C ILE A 116 -12.80 9.64 -15.91
N GLU A 117 -13.50 8.56 -15.96
CA GLU A 117 -13.66 7.47 -14.99
C GLU A 117 -12.92 7.67 -13.67
N ALA A 118 -13.67 7.63 -12.56
CA ALA A 118 -13.05 7.28 -11.28
C ALA A 118 -12.22 6.03 -11.58
N PRO A 119 -10.89 6.04 -11.33
CA PRO A 119 -10.06 4.90 -11.69
C PRO A 119 -10.78 3.67 -11.13
N GLU A 120 -11.13 2.76 -12.02
CA GLU A 120 -11.77 1.50 -11.70
C GLU A 120 -11.05 0.97 -10.47
N ILE A 121 -11.79 0.61 -9.41
CA ILE A 121 -11.16 0.12 -8.18
C ILE A 121 -10.49 -1.20 -8.54
N LYS A 122 -9.26 -1.10 -9.03
CA LYS A 122 -8.49 -2.26 -9.46
C LYS A 122 -8.25 -3.16 -8.28
N GLU A 123 -8.31 -4.43 -8.54
CA GLU A 123 -7.95 -5.41 -7.55
C GLU A 123 -6.46 -5.30 -7.25
N THR A 124 -6.11 -5.11 -5.99
CA THR A 124 -4.72 -4.99 -5.57
C THR A 124 -4.39 -6.11 -4.58
N CYS A 125 -3.20 -6.68 -4.72
CA CYS A 125 -2.65 -7.66 -3.81
C CYS A 125 -1.21 -7.27 -3.49
N SER A 126 -0.76 -7.50 -2.26
CA SER A 126 0.59 -7.17 -1.84
C SER A 126 1.28 -8.37 -1.18
N ILE A 127 2.57 -8.52 -1.48
CA ILE A 127 3.40 -9.62 -1.01
C ILE A 127 4.68 -9.08 -0.38
N ASN A 128 4.95 -9.49 0.85
CA ASN A 128 6.23 -9.23 1.50
C ASN A 128 7.20 -10.36 1.20
N VAL A 129 8.32 -10.04 0.54
CA VAL A 129 9.31 -11.04 0.14
C VAL A 129 10.45 -11.08 1.16
N ALA A 130 10.56 -12.20 1.86
CA ALA A 130 11.56 -12.43 2.89
C ALA A 130 12.49 -13.61 2.54
N GLY A 131 13.58 -13.73 3.25
CA GLY A 131 14.56 -14.79 3.08
C GLY A 131 15.96 -14.27 3.40
N ARG A 132 16.88 -15.18 3.68
CA ARG A 132 18.27 -14.84 4.03
C ARG A 132 18.98 -14.09 2.90
N VAL A 133 20.14 -13.53 3.21
CA VAL A 133 21.03 -12.93 2.21
C VAL A 133 21.37 -13.94 1.10
N ASN A 134 21.41 -13.47 -0.12
CA ASN A 134 21.66 -14.30 -1.32
C ASN A 134 20.63 -15.39 -1.60
N SER A 135 19.44 -15.38 -0.98
CA SER A 135 18.36 -16.33 -1.32
C SER A 135 17.72 -16.09 -2.69
N GLY A 136 18.07 -14.99 -3.38
CA GLY A 136 17.55 -14.69 -4.71
C GLY A 136 16.28 -13.84 -4.74
N LYS A 137 15.87 -13.19 -3.62
CA LYS A 137 14.66 -12.35 -3.53
C LYS A 137 14.53 -11.34 -4.67
N SER A 138 15.43 -10.39 -4.70
CA SER A 138 15.42 -9.30 -5.70
C SER A 138 15.55 -9.83 -7.12
N THR A 139 16.27 -10.94 -7.32
CA THR A 139 16.43 -11.60 -8.62
C THR A 139 15.12 -12.26 -9.07
N LEU A 140 14.43 -12.96 -8.16
CA LEU A 140 13.12 -13.54 -8.44
C LEU A 140 12.08 -12.45 -8.77
N ILE A 141 12.00 -11.40 -7.94
CA ILE A 141 11.11 -10.26 -8.20
C ILE A 141 11.41 -9.65 -9.57
N GLY A 142 12.70 -9.46 -9.88
CA GLY A 142 13.13 -8.94 -11.18
C GLY A 142 12.64 -9.79 -12.35
N ALA A 143 12.82 -11.10 -12.28
CA ALA A 143 12.36 -12.03 -13.31
C ALA A 143 10.83 -12.03 -13.45
N LEU A 144 10.08 -12.00 -12.34
CA LEU A 144 8.62 -11.94 -12.34
C LEU A 144 8.09 -10.64 -12.97
N VAL A 145 8.65 -9.49 -12.58
CA VAL A 145 8.19 -8.17 -13.03
C VAL A 145 8.51 -7.96 -14.52
N THR A 146 9.70 -8.35 -14.96
CA THR A 146 10.13 -8.13 -16.35
C THR A 146 9.73 -9.25 -17.31
N GLY A 147 9.29 -10.40 -16.80
CA GLY A 147 9.01 -11.58 -17.62
C GLY A 147 10.26 -12.17 -18.29
N THR A 148 11.45 -11.77 -17.85
CA THR A 148 12.72 -12.18 -18.44
C THR A 148 13.55 -12.96 -17.43
N PRO A 149 14.04 -14.16 -17.78
CA PRO A 149 14.86 -14.95 -16.86
C PRO A 149 16.17 -14.23 -16.56
N ASP A 150 16.71 -14.45 -15.35
CA ASP A 150 18.02 -13.97 -14.98
C ASP A 150 19.11 -14.74 -15.76
N ASP A 151 20.19 -14.07 -16.10
CA ASP A 151 21.34 -14.68 -16.78
C ASP A 151 22.30 -15.43 -15.82
N GLY A 152 21.91 -15.56 -14.57
CA GLY A 152 22.71 -16.16 -13.49
C GLY A 152 23.66 -15.18 -12.80
N SER A 153 23.79 -13.94 -13.31
CA SER A 153 24.61 -12.89 -12.70
C SER A 153 23.82 -12.00 -11.72
N GLY A 154 22.50 -12.09 -11.72
CA GLY A 154 21.59 -11.23 -10.96
C GLY A 154 21.23 -9.93 -11.70
N ARG A 155 21.31 -9.93 -13.02
CA ARG A 155 20.99 -8.76 -13.86
C ARG A 155 19.52 -8.33 -13.70
N SER A 156 18.60 -9.27 -13.54
CA SER A 156 17.16 -9.01 -13.39
C SER A 156 16.83 -8.14 -12.18
N ARG A 157 17.69 -8.10 -11.14
CA ARG A 157 17.51 -7.26 -9.94
C ARG A 157 18.04 -5.83 -10.06
N SER A 158 18.73 -5.48 -11.16
CA SER A 158 19.47 -4.22 -11.28
C SER A 158 18.62 -2.98 -11.08
N PHE A 159 17.36 -3.00 -11.49
CA PHE A 159 16.44 -1.86 -11.31
C PHE A 159 15.95 -1.68 -9.86
N LEU A 160 16.06 -2.69 -9.01
CA LEU A 160 15.72 -2.62 -7.59
C LEU A 160 16.86 -2.02 -6.76
N LEU A 161 18.10 -2.11 -7.22
CA LEU A 161 19.27 -1.61 -6.51
C LEU A 161 19.49 -0.13 -6.81
N ILE A 162 18.89 0.75 -6.00
CA ILE A 162 18.88 2.20 -6.26
C ILE A 162 20.05 2.90 -5.55
N HIS A 163 20.48 2.43 -4.38
CA HIS A 163 21.55 3.07 -3.62
C HIS A 163 22.94 2.65 -4.10
N PRO A 164 23.94 3.56 -4.17
CA PRO A 164 25.29 3.23 -4.61
C PRO A 164 25.91 2.05 -3.85
N GLN A 165 25.63 1.92 -2.57
CA GLN A 165 26.11 0.81 -1.73
C GLN A 165 25.47 -0.53 -2.13
N GLU A 166 24.19 -0.52 -2.52
CA GLU A 166 23.48 -1.70 -2.99
C GLU A 166 24.01 -2.16 -4.35
N ILE A 167 24.25 -1.21 -5.26
CA ILE A 167 24.84 -1.48 -6.58
C ILE A 167 26.23 -2.12 -6.42
N THR A 168 27.07 -1.57 -5.53
CA THR A 168 28.44 -2.05 -5.31
C THR A 168 28.48 -3.43 -4.64
N ARG A 169 27.60 -3.67 -3.65
CA ARG A 169 27.58 -4.92 -2.87
C ARG A 169 26.62 -5.97 -3.42
N GLY A 170 25.71 -5.59 -4.32
CA GLY A 170 24.63 -6.44 -4.82
C GLY A 170 23.67 -6.91 -3.74
N GLN A 171 23.48 -6.13 -2.68
CA GLN A 171 22.66 -6.47 -1.51
C GLN A 171 21.68 -5.35 -1.20
N THR A 172 20.41 -5.70 -0.98
CA THR A 172 19.33 -4.78 -0.60
C THR A 172 19.57 -4.25 0.82
N ALA A 173 19.51 -2.95 1.01
CA ALA A 173 19.72 -2.27 2.29
C ALA A 173 18.42 -1.61 2.82
N ASP A 174 17.51 -1.19 1.95
CA ASP A 174 16.20 -0.63 2.29
C ASP A 174 15.08 -1.49 1.67
N ILE A 175 13.82 -1.17 1.94
CA ILE A 175 12.66 -1.82 1.34
C ILE A 175 12.46 -1.23 -0.06
N HIS A 176 12.52 -2.10 -1.07
CA HIS A 176 12.21 -1.72 -2.44
C HIS A 176 10.82 -2.21 -2.85
N LEU A 177 10.19 -1.44 -3.70
CA LEU A 177 8.86 -1.71 -4.22
C LEU A 177 8.95 -2.04 -5.70
N ALA A 178 8.33 -3.14 -6.08
CA ALA A 178 8.10 -3.51 -7.46
C ALA A 178 6.65 -3.97 -7.63
N PHE A 179 6.11 -3.88 -8.82
CA PHE A 179 4.77 -4.37 -9.11
C PHE A 179 4.71 -5.01 -10.50
N MET A 180 3.76 -5.89 -10.67
CA MET A 180 3.37 -6.46 -11.95
C MET A 180 1.85 -6.42 -12.09
N GLY A 181 1.37 -6.41 -13.32
CA GLY A 181 -0.05 -6.45 -13.64
C GLY A 181 -0.50 -7.81 -14.11
N PHE A 182 -1.81 -8.05 -14.00
CA PHE A 182 -2.50 -9.14 -14.66
C PHE A 182 -3.74 -8.58 -15.36
N ASP A 183 -4.04 -9.09 -16.56
CA ASP A 183 -5.26 -8.77 -17.27
C ASP A 183 -6.48 -9.53 -16.69
N GLU A 184 -7.65 -9.38 -17.32
CA GLU A 184 -8.89 -10.04 -16.88
C GLU A 184 -8.81 -11.57 -16.99
N GLU A 185 -7.99 -12.09 -17.89
CA GLU A 185 -7.74 -13.53 -18.09
C GLU A 185 -6.68 -14.09 -17.12
N GLY A 186 -6.06 -13.22 -16.31
CA GLY A 186 -4.99 -13.57 -15.35
C GLY A 186 -3.62 -13.76 -16.02
N GLN A 187 -3.43 -13.26 -17.25
CA GLN A 187 -2.13 -13.24 -17.91
C GLN A 187 -1.28 -12.10 -17.36
N SER A 188 0.01 -12.35 -17.17
CA SER A 188 0.92 -11.35 -16.63
C SER A 188 1.23 -10.24 -17.63
N ILE A 189 1.14 -8.98 -17.19
CA ILE A 189 1.56 -7.79 -17.92
C ILE A 189 2.90 -7.34 -17.35
N HIS A 190 3.95 -7.51 -18.13
CA HIS A 190 5.32 -7.24 -17.70
C HIS A 190 5.75 -5.80 -17.99
N ILE A 191 6.73 -5.32 -17.21
CA ILE A 191 7.37 -4.03 -17.36
C ILE A 191 8.78 -4.27 -17.92
N GLU A 192 9.06 -3.84 -19.15
CA GLU A 192 10.39 -4.01 -19.75
C GLU A 192 11.45 -3.13 -19.04
N ASN A 193 11.08 -1.91 -18.70
CA ASN A 193 11.92 -0.99 -17.95
C ASN A 193 11.20 -0.41 -16.73
N PRO A 194 11.33 -1.04 -15.54
CA PRO A 194 10.66 -0.59 -14.31
C PRO A 194 11.03 0.82 -13.83
N LEU A 195 12.10 1.41 -14.35
CA LEU A 195 12.47 2.80 -14.07
C LEU A 195 11.70 3.80 -14.94
N ASN A 196 11.08 3.35 -16.04
CA ASN A 196 10.28 4.19 -16.92
C ASN A 196 8.89 4.43 -16.34
N LYS A 197 8.52 5.71 -16.16
CA LYS A 197 7.22 6.11 -15.62
C LYS A 197 6.06 5.81 -16.57
N GLU A 198 6.29 5.93 -17.88
CA GLU A 198 5.27 5.71 -18.91
C GLU A 198 4.91 4.23 -19.00
N GLU A 199 5.89 3.33 -18.91
CA GLU A 199 5.62 1.90 -18.86
C GLU A 199 4.89 1.49 -17.57
N SER A 200 5.29 2.06 -16.43
CA SER A 200 4.58 1.85 -15.17
C SER A 200 3.12 2.27 -15.29
N ALA A 201 2.85 3.43 -15.92
CA ALA A 201 1.49 3.91 -16.15
C ALA A 201 0.71 2.98 -17.10
N ARG A 202 1.36 2.52 -18.19
CA ARG A 202 0.75 1.58 -19.15
C ARG A 202 0.31 0.28 -18.47
N VAL A 203 1.19 -0.32 -17.66
CA VAL A 203 0.85 -1.56 -16.95
C VAL A 203 -0.31 -1.33 -15.99
N LEU A 204 -0.31 -0.20 -15.26
CA LEU A 204 -1.44 0.16 -14.40
C LEU A 204 -2.75 0.28 -15.17
N ASP A 205 -2.74 0.89 -16.36
CA ASP A 205 -3.94 1.09 -17.18
C ASP A 205 -4.49 -0.22 -17.72
N GLN A 206 -3.61 -1.09 -18.18
CA GLN A 206 -3.97 -2.36 -18.82
C GLN A 206 -4.30 -3.48 -17.82
N SER A 207 -3.93 -3.31 -16.53
CA SER A 207 -4.13 -4.36 -15.52
C SER A 207 -5.55 -4.32 -14.96
N ALA A 208 -6.23 -5.46 -14.90
CA ALA A 208 -7.40 -5.69 -14.07
C ALA A 208 -6.96 -5.88 -12.60
N ARG A 209 -5.78 -6.48 -12.40
CA ARG A 209 -5.22 -6.76 -11.08
C ARG A 209 -3.75 -6.33 -11.00
N ILE A 210 -3.37 -5.78 -9.84
CA ILE A 210 -2.00 -5.33 -9.56
C ILE A 210 -1.45 -6.10 -8.37
N LEU A 211 -0.28 -6.70 -8.55
CA LEU A 211 0.47 -7.38 -7.51
C LEU A 211 1.72 -6.56 -7.15
N THR A 212 1.84 -6.19 -5.87
CA THR A 212 2.96 -5.41 -5.36
C THR A 212 3.88 -6.26 -4.51
N PHE A 213 5.17 -6.20 -4.78
CA PHE A 213 6.22 -6.84 -4.00
C PHE A 213 6.95 -5.83 -3.12
N PHE A 214 7.08 -6.18 -1.84
CA PHE A 214 7.99 -5.51 -0.91
C PHE A 214 9.27 -6.35 -0.79
N ASP A 215 10.35 -5.92 -1.44
CA ASP A 215 11.65 -6.58 -1.35
C ASP A 215 12.37 -6.16 -0.07
N ALA A 216 12.37 -7.05 0.92
CA ALA A 216 13.00 -6.80 2.22
C ALA A 216 14.49 -7.22 2.22
N PRO A 217 15.38 -6.46 2.89
CA PRO A 217 16.78 -6.84 3.04
C PRO A 217 16.92 -8.14 3.83
N GLY A 218 17.82 -9.03 3.36
CA GLY A 218 18.06 -10.35 3.98
C GLY A 218 19.25 -10.41 4.93
N HIS A 219 20.02 -9.34 5.11
CA HIS A 219 21.24 -9.32 5.91
C HIS A 219 20.95 -9.07 7.40
N LYS A 220 21.68 -9.75 8.31
CA LYS A 220 21.53 -9.58 9.77
C LYS A 220 21.63 -8.11 10.21
N GLU A 221 22.52 -7.33 9.61
CA GLU A 221 22.69 -5.89 9.89
C GLU A 221 21.41 -5.09 9.60
N TYR A 222 20.61 -5.52 8.64
CA TYR A 222 19.35 -4.90 8.22
C TYR A 222 18.10 -5.60 8.78
N SER A 223 18.27 -6.47 9.80
CA SER A 223 17.13 -7.16 10.42
C SER A 223 16.04 -6.19 10.93
N LYS A 224 16.44 -4.95 11.30
CA LYS A 224 15.51 -3.85 11.65
C LYS A 224 14.61 -3.49 10.48
N THR A 225 15.17 -3.37 9.29
CA THR A 225 14.45 -3.00 8.08
C THR A 225 13.56 -4.16 7.61
N MET A 226 14.02 -5.40 7.75
CA MET A 226 13.25 -6.59 7.43
C MET A 226 12.01 -6.71 8.33
N ILE A 227 12.16 -6.59 9.66
CA ILE A 227 11.03 -6.61 10.61
C ILE A 227 10.05 -5.46 10.29
N ARG A 228 10.58 -4.27 9.97
CA ARG A 228 9.77 -3.14 9.53
C ARG A 228 8.98 -3.45 8.26
N SER A 229 9.57 -4.17 7.31
CA SER A 229 8.87 -4.60 6.10
C SER A 229 7.70 -5.52 6.45
N ILE A 230 7.94 -6.52 7.29
CA ILE A 230 6.92 -7.49 7.69
C ILE A 230 5.77 -6.82 8.46
N LEU A 231 6.09 -5.93 9.41
CA LEU A 231 5.08 -5.27 10.25
C LEU A 231 4.46 -4.02 9.59
N GLY A 232 5.28 -3.23 8.90
CA GLY A 232 4.89 -1.91 8.40
C GLY A 232 4.23 -1.93 7.02
N ALA A 233 4.68 -2.82 6.13
CA ALA A 233 4.07 -2.97 4.82
C ALA A 233 2.65 -3.53 4.93
N ASP A 234 2.39 -4.36 5.96
CA ASP A 234 1.11 -5.04 6.17
C ASP A 234 0.63 -5.71 4.87
N ALA A 235 1.57 -6.40 4.24
CA ALA A 235 1.30 -7.12 3.02
C ALA A 235 0.29 -8.24 3.28
N GLN A 236 -0.61 -8.44 2.33
CA GLN A 236 -1.65 -9.46 2.43
C GLN A 236 -1.08 -10.87 2.50
N TYR A 237 0.07 -11.07 1.85
CA TYR A 237 0.76 -12.35 1.79
C TYR A 237 2.25 -12.20 2.07
N GLY A 238 2.88 -13.29 2.51
CA GLY A 238 4.32 -13.45 2.57
C GLY A 238 4.83 -14.36 1.45
N LEU A 239 6.06 -14.13 0.98
CA LEU A 239 6.80 -15.06 0.13
C LEU A 239 8.19 -15.24 0.74
N ILE A 240 8.49 -16.44 1.22
CA ILE A 240 9.77 -16.75 1.86
C ILE A 240 10.63 -17.57 0.90
N LEU A 241 11.82 -17.05 0.58
CA LEU A 241 12.79 -17.76 -0.27
C LEU A 241 13.81 -18.53 0.57
N VAL A 242 13.90 -19.82 0.29
CA VAL A 242 14.87 -20.76 0.90
C VAL A 242 15.81 -21.28 -0.18
N PRO A 243 17.08 -20.83 -0.22
CA PRO A 243 18.01 -21.22 -1.28
C PRO A 243 18.51 -22.65 -1.07
N ALA A 244 18.15 -23.57 -1.97
CA ALA A 244 18.43 -25.00 -1.82
C ALA A 244 19.92 -25.33 -1.59
N PRO A 245 20.90 -24.85 -2.39
CA PRO A 245 22.28 -25.27 -2.20
C PRO A 245 22.89 -24.78 -0.89
N GLU A 246 22.61 -23.53 -0.52
CA GLU A 246 23.17 -22.95 0.71
C GLU A 246 22.51 -23.54 1.97
N GLU A 247 21.20 -23.73 1.95
CA GLU A 247 20.45 -24.27 3.09
C GLU A 247 20.79 -25.74 3.33
N ALA A 248 20.90 -26.57 2.28
CA ALA A 248 21.32 -27.97 2.40
C ALA A 248 22.68 -28.12 3.08
N ASN A 249 23.66 -27.26 2.72
CA ASN A 249 24.96 -27.26 3.35
C ASN A 249 24.90 -26.91 4.85
N LEU A 250 24.04 -25.96 5.23
CA LEU A 250 23.86 -25.57 6.63
C LEU A 250 23.16 -26.66 7.44
N ILE A 251 22.16 -27.32 6.86
CA ILE A 251 21.47 -28.46 7.49
C ILE A 251 22.48 -29.58 7.81
N ARG A 252 23.33 -29.96 6.84
CA ARG A 252 24.35 -30.97 7.05
C ARG A 252 25.37 -30.56 8.11
N ALA A 253 25.86 -29.32 8.05
CA ALA A 253 26.82 -28.82 9.04
C ALA A 253 26.23 -28.81 10.47
N GLU A 254 24.93 -28.56 10.62
CA GLU A 254 24.26 -28.63 11.92
C GLU A 254 24.04 -30.07 12.35
N GLU A 255 23.67 -30.98 11.43
CA GLU A 255 23.55 -32.39 11.69
C GLU A 255 24.88 -33.00 12.16
N ASP A 256 25.99 -32.66 11.50
CA ASP A 256 27.33 -33.08 11.90
C ASP A 256 27.73 -32.57 13.30
N ARG A 257 27.29 -31.37 13.67
CA ARG A 257 27.60 -30.73 14.95
C ARG A 257 26.73 -31.19 16.11
N SER A 258 25.43 -31.34 15.89
CA SER A 258 24.43 -31.54 16.93
C SER A 258 23.63 -32.87 16.81
N GLY A 259 23.75 -33.58 15.70
CA GLY A 259 22.91 -34.74 15.37
C GLY A 259 21.48 -34.36 14.99
N ILE A 260 21.17 -33.06 14.78
CA ILE A 260 19.82 -32.59 14.50
C ILE A 260 19.78 -31.89 13.14
N ARG A 261 18.85 -32.34 12.28
CA ARG A 261 18.54 -31.64 11.02
C ARG A 261 17.60 -30.47 11.27
N ARG A 262 18.05 -29.26 11.01
CA ARG A 262 17.22 -28.06 11.10
C ARG A 262 17.62 -26.99 10.11
N LEU A 263 16.66 -26.13 9.73
CA LEU A 263 16.92 -24.95 8.91
C LEU A 263 17.82 -23.95 9.65
N ASP A 264 18.51 -23.11 8.89
CA ASP A 264 19.28 -21.97 9.43
C ASP A 264 18.41 -21.08 10.34
N ASP A 265 19.00 -20.54 11.37
CA ASP A 265 18.31 -19.70 12.36
C ASP A 265 17.58 -18.51 11.72
N ILE A 266 18.13 -17.91 10.64
CA ILE A 266 17.50 -16.79 9.93
C ILE A 266 16.26 -17.24 9.18
N THR A 267 16.35 -18.36 8.47
CA THR A 267 15.22 -18.94 7.74
C THR A 267 14.09 -19.30 8.71
N ARG A 268 14.42 -19.95 9.84
CA ARG A 268 13.43 -20.25 10.90
C ARG A 268 12.81 -18.99 11.49
N GLU A 269 13.61 -17.95 11.74
CA GLU A 269 13.12 -16.68 12.24
C GLU A 269 12.10 -16.03 11.29
N HIS A 270 12.36 -16.06 9.97
CA HIS A 270 11.42 -15.52 8.99
C HIS A 270 10.10 -16.31 8.98
N LEU A 271 10.16 -17.65 9.05
CA LEU A 271 8.98 -18.51 9.13
C LEU A 271 8.15 -18.20 10.38
N ILE A 272 8.79 -18.07 11.55
CA ILE A 272 8.12 -17.74 12.81
C ILE A 272 7.49 -16.33 12.74
N LEU A 273 8.22 -15.32 12.25
CA LEU A 273 7.70 -13.95 12.14
C LEU A 273 6.47 -13.88 11.24
N MET A 274 6.50 -14.53 10.08
CA MET A 274 5.35 -14.57 9.18
C MET A 274 4.17 -15.32 9.81
N SER A 275 4.44 -16.42 10.51
CA SER A 275 3.40 -17.21 11.18
C SER A 275 2.71 -16.41 12.30
N THR A 276 3.44 -15.58 13.03
CA THR A 276 2.88 -14.78 14.14
C THR A 276 2.08 -13.57 13.68
N GLN A 277 2.30 -13.10 12.44
CA GLN A 277 1.46 -12.06 11.85
C GLN A 277 0.07 -12.56 11.43
N GLU A 278 -0.18 -13.88 11.52
CA GLU A 278 -1.41 -14.52 11.02
C GLU A 278 -1.63 -14.31 9.51
N SER A 279 -0.64 -13.72 8.84
CA SER A 279 -0.69 -13.51 7.39
C SER A 279 -0.40 -14.82 6.66
N PRO A 280 -1.17 -15.17 5.64
CA PRO A 280 -0.85 -16.31 4.79
C PRO A 280 0.47 -16.08 4.07
N PHE A 281 1.26 -17.16 3.90
CA PHE A 281 2.52 -17.05 3.19
C PHE A 281 2.82 -18.26 2.32
N ILE A 282 3.68 -18.04 1.36
CA ILE A 282 4.15 -19.00 0.35
C ILE A 282 5.63 -19.24 0.62
N VAL A 283 6.12 -20.44 0.40
CA VAL A 283 7.55 -20.72 0.42
C VAL A 283 8.03 -21.11 -0.96
N ALA A 284 9.12 -20.50 -1.41
CA ALA A 284 9.82 -20.85 -2.65
C ALA A 284 11.20 -21.41 -2.30
N ILE A 285 11.42 -22.68 -2.54
CA ILE A 285 12.76 -23.28 -2.55
C ILE A 285 13.44 -22.79 -3.82
N SER A 286 14.41 -21.90 -3.66
CA SER A 286 15.03 -21.17 -4.76
C SER A 286 16.37 -21.76 -5.19
N LYS A 287 16.86 -21.36 -6.38
CA LYS A 287 18.12 -21.81 -6.98
C LYS A 287 18.19 -23.33 -7.20
N THR A 288 17.07 -23.93 -7.57
CA THR A 288 17.03 -25.37 -7.86
C THR A 288 17.88 -25.76 -9.05
N ASP A 289 18.11 -24.81 -9.98
CA ASP A 289 19.06 -24.93 -11.11
C ASP A 289 20.53 -25.12 -10.68
N ARG A 290 20.88 -24.77 -9.45
CA ARG A 290 22.24 -24.86 -8.89
C ARG A 290 22.39 -25.93 -7.80
N ALA A 291 21.30 -26.59 -7.45
CA ALA A 291 21.26 -27.63 -6.44
C ALA A 291 21.13 -29.01 -7.08
N LYS A 292 21.61 -30.03 -6.40
CA LYS A 292 21.29 -31.41 -6.74
C LYS A 292 19.91 -31.75 -6.22
N ASP A 293 19.24 -32.72 -6.85
CA ASP A 293 17.91 -33.18 -6.41
C ASP A 293 17.93 -33.62 -4.94
N GLU A 294 19.03 -34.25 -4.48
CA GLU A 294 19.21 -34.65 -3.09
C GLU A 294 19.22 -33.45 -2.12
N ASP A 295 19.78 -32.30 -2.55
CA ASP A 295 19.82 -31.06 -1.75
C ASP A 295 18.43 -30.43 -1.68
N VAL A 296 17.71 -30.40 -2.79
CA VAL A 296 16.34 -29.86 -2.85
C VAL A 296 15.42 -30.71 -1.96
N ASN A 297 15.50 -32.04 -2.06
CA ASN A 297 14.70 -32.97 -1.25
C ASN A 297 15.01 -32.84 0.24
N LEU A 298 16.28 -32.70 0.62
CA LEU A 298 16.70 -32.51 2.02
C LEU A 298 16.12 -31.20 2.59
N VAL A 299 16.22 -30.11 1.83
CA VAL A 299 15.69 -28.81 2.26
C VAL A 299 14.18 -28.86 2.40
N GLU A 300 13.48 -29.47 1.44
CA GLU A 300 12.03 -29.61 1.49
C GLU A 300 11.56 -30.47 2.68
N GLU A 301 12.24 -31.59 2.96
CA GLU A 301 11.94 -32.47 4.12
C GLU A 301 12.01 -31.66 5.43
N VAL A 302 13.15 -30.99 5.68
CA VAL A 302 13.38 -30.24 6.91
C VAL A 302 12.47 -29.01 7.01
N LEU A 303 12.16 -28.36 5.88
CA LEU A 303 11.20 -27.26 5.80
C LEU A 303 9.79 -27.72 6.17
N ARG A 304 9.33 -28.85 5.63
CA ARG A 304 8.02 -29.43 5.95
C ARG A 304 7.88 -29.73 7.44
N ASP A 305 8.91 -30.28 8.05
CA ASP A 305 8.90 -30.59 9.49
C ASP A 305 8.90 -29.31 10.33
N THR A 306 9.71 -28.30 9.96
CA THR A 306 9.69 -26.98 10.61
C THR A 306 8.33 -26.32 10.51
N LEU A 307 7.66 -26.38 9.35
CA LEU A 307 6.32 -25.80 9.17
C LEU A 307 5.28 -26.49 10.05
N LYS A 308 5.34 -27.82 10.17
CA LYS A 308 4.45 -28.59 11.08
C LYS A 308 4.69 -28.21 12.55
N GLU A 309 5.96 -28.06 12.96
CA GLU A 309 6.31 -27.63 14.32
C GLU A 309 5.69 -26.28 14.71
N ILE A 310 5.57 -25.36 13.74
CA ILE A 310 4.94 -24.04 13.97
C ILE A 310 3.44 -24.03 13.65
N GLY A 311 2.81 -25.21 13.53
CA GLY A 311 1.36 -25.36 13.35
C GLY A 311 0.86 -25.05 11.92
N ARG A 312 1.72 -25.20 10.89
CA ARG A 312 1.36 -24.99 9.49
C ARG A 312 1.29 -26.31 8.72
N ILE A 313 0.49 -26.35 7.67
CA ILE A 313 0.33 -27.51 6.79
C ILE A 313 1.06 -27.25 5.48
N PRO A 314 2.25 -27.87 5.27
CA PRO A 314 3.01 -27.70 4.02
C PRO A 314 2.38 -28.50 2.87
N VAL A 315 2.15 -27.83 1.74
CA VAL A 315 1.62 -28.43 0.51
C VAL A 315 2.58 -28.13 -0.65
N GLY A 316 3.19 -29.17 -1.23
CA GLY A 316 4.02 -29.03 -2.44
C GLY A 316 3.13 -28.72 -3.64
N ILE A 317 3.54 -27.77 -4.46
CA ILE A 317 2.87 -27.40 -5.70
C ILE A 317 3.81 -27.72 -6.86
N SER A 318 3.45 -28.72 -7.63
CA SER A 318 4.19 -29.17 -8.81
C SER A 318 3.42 -29.01 -10.10
N ASP A 319 2.10 -28.89 -10.02
CA ASP A 319 1.22 -28.74 -11.16
C ASP A 319 0.19 -27.61 -10.93
N ALA A 320 -0.39 -27.14 -12.02
CA ALA A 320 -1.46 -26.13 -11.99
C ALA A 320 -2.75 -26.65 -11.30
N ASP A 321 -2.98 -27.95 -11.33
CA ASP A 321 -4.14 -28.60 -10.70
C ASP A 321 -4.03 -28.61 -9.15
N ASP A 322 -2.83 -28.42 -8.59
CA ASP A 322 -2.60 -28.27 -7.16
C ASP A 322 -3.06 -26.91 -6.62
N ILE A 323 -3.25 -25.90 -7.48
CA ILE A 323 -3.54 -24.52 -7.09
C ILE A 323 -4.95 -24.34 -6.52
N PRO A 324 -6.05 -24.81 -7.15
CA PRO A 324 -7.40 -24.53 -6.67
C PRO A 324 -7.71 -25.01 -5.23
N PRO A 325 -7.24 -26.20 -4.77
CA PRO A 325 -7.41 -26.60 -3.38
C PRO A 325 -6.69 -25.67 -2.40
N VAL A 326 -5.48 -25.23 -2.75
CA VAL A 326 -4.67 -24.33 -1.91
C VAL A 326 -5.30 -22.94 -1.80
N LEU A 327 -5.80 -22.38 -2.90
CA LEU A 327 -6.44 -21.05 -2.90
C LEU A 327 -7.67 -20.98 -2.00
N ARG A 328 -8.42 -22.08 -1.85
CA ARG A 328 -9.58 -22.13 -0.94
C ARG A 328 -9.19 -21.98 0.52
N GLU A 329 -8.01 -22.46 0.90
CA GLU A 329 -7.57 -22.55 2.29
C GLU A 329 -6.45 -21.57 2.64
N ILE A 330 -5.79 -20.94 1.64
CA ILE A 330 -4.60 -20.10 1.87
C ILE A 330 -4.92 -18.90 2.78
N HIS A 331 -6.12 -18.35 2.68
CA HIS A 331 -6.54 -17.17 3.45
C HIS A 331 -6.59 -17.42 4.97
N ASN A 332 -6.74 -18.66 5.40
CA ASN A 332 -6.70 -19.06 6.81
C ASN A 332 -5.28 -19.05 7.39
N GLY A 333 -4.26 -18.89 6.53
CA GLY A 333 -2.86 -18.89 6.91
C GLY A 333 -2.33 -20.26 7.39
N VAL A 334 -3.17 -21.27 7.48
CA VAL A 334 -2.78 -22.60 7.97
C VAL A 334 -2.03 -23.40 6.90
N VAL A 335 -2.51 -23.34 5.66
CA VAL A 335 -1.88 -24.02 4.50
C VAL A 335 -0.75 -23.15 3.96
N VAL A 336 0.41 -23.78 3.75
CA VAL A 336 1.61 -23.14 3.19
C VAL A 336 2.02 -23.86 1.92
N PRO A 337 1.78 -23.26 0.74
CA PRO A 337 2.25 -23.81 -0.52
C PRO A 337 3.77 -23.69 -0.66
N ILE A 338 4.40 -24.75 -1.14
CA ILE A 338 5.84 -24.84 -1.40
C ILE A 338 6.07 -25.00 -2.89
N PHE A 339 6.90 -24.13 -3.46
CA PHE A 339 7.30 -24.13 -4.86
C PHE A 339 8.80 -24.41 -5.01
N HIS A 340 9.18 -25.09 -6.07
CA HIS A 340 10.55 -25.16 -6.54
C HIS A 340 10.77 -24.13 -7.63
N THR A 341 11.78 -23.27 -7.48
CA THR A 341 11.96 -22.12 -8.37
C THR A 341 13.42 -21.88 -8.75
N ALA A 342 13.63 -21.48 -10.00
CA ALA A 342 14.89 -20.96 -10.50
C ALA A 342 14.62 -19.66 -11.28
N ALA A 343 15.19 -18.53 -10.86
CA ALA A 343 14.99 -17.27 -11.54
C ALA A 343 15.61 -17.22 -12.96
N THR A 344 16.47 -18.17 -13.27
CA THR A 344 17.08 -18.40 -14.58
C THR A 344 16.20 -19.18 -15.55
N ASP A 345 15.07 -19.72 -15.07
CA ASP A 345 14.13 -20.53 -15.85
C ASP A 345 12.69 -20.07 -15.60
N MET A 346 12.11 -19.38 -16.59
CA MET A 346 10.72 -18.91 -16.53
C MET A 346 9.70 -20.06 -16.47
N SER A 347 10.06 -21.27 -16.97
CA SER A 347 9.16 -22.41 -16.88
C SER A 347 8.92 -22.84 -15.43
N SER A 348 9.95 -22.79 -14.59
CA SER A 348 9.87 -23.05 -13.15
C SER A 348 9.05 -21.99 -12.39
N LEU A 349 8.93 -20.78 -12.95
CA LEU A 349 8.18 -19.68 -12.35
C LEU A 349 6.70 -19.68 -12.78
N SER A 350 6.34 -20.34 -13.87
CA SER A 350 5.01 -20.28 -14.48
C SER A 350 3.89 -20.70 -13.51
N ILE A 351 4.10 -21.75 -12.72
CA ILE A 351 3.13 -22.26 -11.74
C ILE A 351 3.00 -21.27 -10.58
N LEU A 352 4.12 -20.68 -10.12
CA LEU A 352 4.10 -19.64 -9.11
C LEU A 352 3.33 -18.40 -9.62
N VAL A 353 3.59 -17.93 -10.85
CA VAL A 353 2.87 -16.81 -11.48
C VAL A 353 1.37 -17.10 -11.55
N LYS A 354 0.99 -18.34 -11.91
CA LYS A 354 -0.41 -18.76 -11.93
C LYS A 354 -1.07 -18.71 -10.55
N LEU A 355 -0.37 -19.12 -9.48
CA LEU A 355 -0.90 -18.93 -8.12
C LEU A 355 -1.04 -17.44 -7.81
N LEU A 356 0.00 -16.64 -8.09
CA LEU A 356 0.03 -15.21 -7.78
C LEU A 356 -1.10 -14.43 -8.47
N SER A 357 -1.45 -14.79 -9.72
CA SER A 357 -2.55 -14.17 -10.45
C SER A 357 -3.93 -14.44 -9.83
N GLN A 358 -4.07 -15.50 -9.04
CA GLN A 358 -5.34 -15.96 -8.47
C GLN A 358 -5.43 -15.81 -6.95
N LEU A 359 -4.41 -15.25 -6.28
CA LEU A 359 -4.44 -15.06 -4.84
C LEU A 359 -5.68 -14.23 -4.44
N PRO A 360 -6.49 -14.68 -3.46
CA PRO A 360 -7.63 -13.88 -3.00
C PRO A 360 -7.21 -12.48 -2.58
N SER A 361 -7.89 -11.46 -3.08
CA SER A 361 -7.69 -10.08 -2.66
C SER A 361 -8.50 -9.79 -1.41
N THR A 362 -8.01 -8.88 -0.57
CA THR A 362 -8.82 -8.35 0.54
C THR A 362 -9.87 -7.35 0.07
N THR A 363 -9.86 -6.99 -1.22
CA THR A 363 -10.80 -6.02 -1.81
C THR A 363 -12.26 -6.44 -1.64
N ASP A 364 -12.55 -7.73 -1.65
CA ASP A 364 -13.90 -8.26 -1.45
C ASP A 364 -14.45 -8.03 -0.02
N ARG A 365 -13.61 -7.56 0.89
CA ARG A 365 -13.93 -7.30 2.29
C ARG A 365 -13.78 -5.83 2.66
N ILE A 366 -13.75 -4.92 1.67
CA ILE A 366 -13.65 -3.50 1.96
C ILE A 366 -14.96 -3.05 2.58
N ASP A 367 -14.88 -2.72 3.84
CA ASP A 367 -15.93 -1.99 4.53
C ASP A 367 -15.71 -0.49 4.26
N PHE A 368 -16.45 0.03 3.29
CA PHE A 368 -16.40 1.45 2.92
C PHE A 368 -16.92 2.38 4.02
N GLU A 369 -17.64 1.82 5.01
CA GLU A 369 -18.16 2.56 6.15
C GLU A 369 -17.14 2.65 7.29
N ARG A 370 -16.07 1.84 7.27
CA ARG A 370 -15.01 1.95 8.27
C ARG A 370 -14.21 3.22 8.04
N PRO A 371 -13.91 3.98 9.12
CA PRO A 371 -13.03 5.13 9.02
C PRO A 371 -11.69 4.80 8.37
N ALA A 372 -11.25 5.66 7.47
CA ALA A 372 -9.97 5.50 6.80
C ALA A 372 -8.83 5.66 7.80
N ARG A 373 -7.82 4.78 7.70
CA ARG A 373 -6.62 4.82 8.53
C ARG A 373 -5.39 4.32 7.77
N ALA A 374 -4.27 5.00 7.97
CA ALA A 374 -2.99 4.63 7.43
C ALA A 374 -1.86 5.08 8.36
N TYR A 375 -0.65 4.53 8.20
CA TYR A 375 0.53 4.96 8.93
C TYR A 375 1.58 5.55 7.99
N VAL A 376 2.21 6.65 8.40
CA VAL A 376 3.28 7.30 7.65
C VAL A 376 4.56 6.44 7.70
N ASP A 377 5.05 6.01 6.54
CA ASP A 377 6.33 5.29 6.42
C ASP A 377 7.49 6.21 6.04
N LYS A 378 7.33 7.01 4.97
CA LYS A 378 8.35 7.97 4.54
C LYS A 378 7.74 9.36 4.41
N VAL A 379 8.58 10.38 4.67
CA VAL A 379 8.20 11.78 4.59
C VAL A 379 9.13 12.50 3.63
N TYR A 380 8.58 13.14 2.62
CA TYR A 380 9.31 13.90 1.63
C TYR A 380 8.96 15.39 1.74
N ARG A 381 9.97 16.23 1.85
CA ARG A 381 9.85 17.68 1.95
C ARG A 381 10.62 18.34 0.82
N GLY A 382 10.17 19.53 0.42
CA GLY A 382 10.86 20.31 -0.62
C GLY A 382 10.59 19.86 -2.05
N ILE A 383 9.60 19.01 -2.29
CA ILE A 383 9.12 18.70 -3.64
C ILE A 383 8.37 19.96 -4.15
N ARG A 384 8.76 20.44 -5.33
CA ARG A 384 8.18 21.64 -5.90
C ARG A 384 6.67 21.50 -6.12
N GLY A 385 5.88 22.47 -5.60
CA GLY A 385 4.43 22.48 -5.74
C GLY A 385 3.67 21.69 -4.66
N THR A 386 4.37 21.02 -3.74
CA THR A 386 3.76 20.30 -2.61
C THR A 386 4.09 21.00 -1.27
N ASN A 387 3.33 20.68 -0.23
CA ASN A 387 3.68 21.08 1.14
C ASN A 387 4.52 19.98 1.81
N VAL A 388 3.91 18.85 2.08
CA VAL A 388 4.58 17.64 2.55
C VAL A 388 3.97 16.42 1.87
N VAL A 389 4.84 15.54 1.36
CA VAL A 389 4.40 14.28 0.79
C VAL A 389 4.75 13.14 1.75
N VAL A 390 3.76 12.33 2.08
CA VAL A 390 3.93 11.14 2.90
C VAL A 390 3.55 9.90 2.11
N THR A 391 4.23 8.79 2.41
CA THR A 391 3.91 7.49 1.81
C THR A 391 3.62 6.46 2.89
N GLY A 392 2.84 5.46 2.53
CA GLY A 392 2.47 4.37 3.42
C GLY A 392 1.52 3.38 2.75
N THR A 393 0.86 2.57 3.58
CA THR A 393 -0.17 1.60 3.18
C THR A 393 -1.45 1.89 3.93
N VAL A 394 -2.59 1.83 3.24
CA VAL A 394 -3.91 2.01 3.86
C VAL A 394 -4.25 0.78 4.70
N LYS A 395 -4.66 0.99 5.96
CA LYS A 395 -4.95 -0.06 6.95
C LYS A 395 -6.44 -0.32 7.17
N SER A 396 -7.27 0.67 6.89
CA SER A 396 -8.74 0.52 6.90
C SER A 396 -9.39 1.60 6.06
N GLY A 397 -10.62 1.39 5.64
CA GLY A 397 -11.45 2.36 4.93
C GLY A 397 -10.88 2.80 3.59
N VAL A 398 -11.26 4.00 3.18
CA VAL A 398 -10.94 4.60 1.87
C VAL A 398 -10.57 6.05 2.04
N PHE A 399 -9.38 6.45 1.58
CA PHE A 399 -9.00 7.86 1.47
C PHE A 399 -9.38 8.41 0.11
N LYS A 400 -9.99 9.61 0.10
CA LYS A 400 -10.41 10.32 -1.11
C LYS A 400 -9.68 11.65 -1.24
N LYS A 401 -9.32 12.03 -2.46
CA LYS A 401 -8.75 13.35 -2.76
C LYS A 401 -9.69 14.46 -2.27
N GLY A 402 -9.13 15.46 -1.61
CA GLY A 402 -9.85 16.63 -1.11
C GLY A 402 -10.45 16.49 0.28
N GLN A 403 -10.44 15.28 0.90
CA GLN A 403 -10.95 15.11 2.26
C GLN A 403 -10.04 15.77 3.31
N ASN A 404 -10.64 16.16 4.43
CA ASN A 404 -9.92 16.52 5.63
C ASN A 404 -9.51 15.24 6.38
N LEU A 405 -8.38 15.30 7.07
CA LEU A 405 -7.85 14.18 7.82
C LEU A 405 -7.15 14.63 9.10
N LEU A 406 -7.02 13.73 10.04
CA LEU A 406 -6.17 13.88 11.22
C LEU A 406 -4.82 13.22 10.96
N LEU A 407 -3.75 13.89 11.37
CA LEU A 407 -2.38 13.40 11.34
C LEU A 407 -1.75 13.52 12.73
N GLY A 408 -1.29 12.42 13.30
CA GLY A 408 -0.70 12.44 14.64
C GLY A 408 -0.29 11.08 15.17
N PRO A 409 0.06 11.00 16.45
CA PRO A 409 0.24 12.15 17.35
C PRO A 409 1.54 12.93 17.08
N ASP A 410 1.56 14.21 17.48
CA ASP A 410 2.78 15.00 17.60
C ASP A 410 3.59 14.57 18.85
N VAL A 411 4.60 15.37 19.23
CA VAL A 411 5.43 15.08 20.41
C VAL A 411 4.67 15.24 21.74
N ASN A 412 3.56 15.98 21.72
CA ASN A 412 2.70 16.25 22.88
C ASN A 412 1.46 15.35 22.93
N GLY A 413 1.31 14.46 21.95
CA GLY A 413 0.15 13.58 21.84
C GLY A 413 -1.04 14.19 21.08
N GLN A 414 -0.88 15.36 20.44
CA GLN A 414 -1.95 16.04 19.71
C GLN A 414 -2.02 15.58 18.26
N PHE A 415 -3.21 15.71 17.67
CA PHE A 415 -3.46 15.45 16.25
C PHE A 415 -3.63 16.76 15.49
N LEU A 416 -3.00 16.85 14.33
CA LEU A 416 -3.07 18.00 13.42
C LEU A 416 -4.17 17.73 12.40
N GLU A 417 -4.98 18.73 12.12
CA GLU A 417 -5.90 18.70 10.99
C GLU A 417 -5.17 19.09 9.70
N GLY A 418 -5.34 18.28 8.67
CA GLY A 418 -4.77 18.52 7.36
C GLY A 418 -5.77 18.20 6.25
N ARG A 419 -5.44 18.63 5.03
CA ARG A 419 -6.24 18.37 3.84
C ARG A 419 -5.46 17.51 2.86
N LEU A 420 -6.05 16.42 2.40
CA LEU A 420 -5.49 15.53 1.39
C LEU A 420 -5.66 16.17 0.00
N PHE A 421 -4.60 16.85 -0.46
CA PHE A 421 -4.64 17.62 -1.71
C PHE A 421 -4.56 16.74 -2.96
N SER A 422 -3.65 15.76 -2.96
CA SER A 422 -3.52 14.80 -4.05
C SER A 422 -3.10 13.43 -3.55
N ILE A 423 -3.50 12.42 -4.29
CA ILE A 423 -3.14 11.02 -4.06
C ILE A 423 -2.36 10.52 -5.27
N GLU A 424 -1.25 9.85 -5.03
CA GLU A 424 -0.45 9.20 -6.05
C GLU A 424 -0.26 7.72 -5.70
N MET A 425 -0.45 6.84 -6.68
CA MET A 425 -0.17 5.41 -6.58
C MET A 425 0.69 5.02 -7.78
N PHE A 426 1.85 4.37 -7.53
CA PHE A 426 2.82 3.98 -8.57
C PHE A 426 3.18 5.11 -9.55
N LYS A 427 3.42 6.32 -9.03
CA LYS A 427 3.74 7.54 -9.81
C LYS A 427 2.59 8.10 -10.65
N ARG A 428 1.37 7.62 -10.46
CA ARG A 428 0.15 8.08 -11.12
C ARG A 428 -0.81 8.71 -10.11
N ARG A 429 -1.41 9.84 -10.47
CA ARG A 429 -2.46 10.47 -9.67
C ARG A 429 -3.74 9.67 -9.75
N VAL A 430 -4.35 9.42 -8.59
CA VAL A 430 -5.62 8.70 -8.44
C VAL A 430 -6.58 9.50 -7.58
N GLY A 431 -7.88 9.23 -7.72
CA GLY A 431 -8.93 9.92 -6.95
C GLY A 431 -9.11 9.37 -5.54
N LEU A 432 -8.82 8.09 -5.35
CA LEU A 432 -8.97 7.39 -4.06
C LEU A 432 -7.96 6.24 -3.93
N VAL A 433 -7.74 5.82 -2.69
CA VAL A 433 -7.04 4.59 -2.33
C VAL A 433 -7.77 3.91 -1.18
N LYS A 434 -7.69 2.57 -1.13
CA LYS A 434 -8.44 1.71 -0.22
C LYS A 434 -7.53 0.80 0.59
N LEU A 435 -8.09 0.06 1.52
CA LEU A 435 -7.39 -0.96 2.31
C LEU A 435 -6.41 -1.78 1.45
N GLY A 436 -5.15 -1.82 1.87
CA GLY A 436 -4.06 -2.55 1.23
C GLY A 436 -3.31 -1.76 0.14
N ASP A 437 -3.87 -0.64 -0.34
CA ASP A 437 -3.22 0.18 -1.36
C ASP A 437 -2.02 0.95 -0.80
N LEU A 438 -0.99 1.08 -1.63
CA LEU A 438 0.12 1.98 -1.40
C LEU A 438 -0.24 3.38 -1.85
N PHE A 439 0.15 4.37 -1.08
CA PHE A 439 -0.14 5.76 -1.40
C PHE A 439 1.07 6.69 -1.27
N GLY A 440 1.03 7.77 -2.06
CA GLY A 440 1.74 9.01 -1.84
C GLY A 440 0.71 10.13 -1.66
N PHE A 441 0.66 10.75 -0.48
CA PHE A 441 -0.28 11.83 -0.16
C PHE A 441 0.43 13.17 -0.09
N ASP A 442 0.02 14.16 -0.89
CA ASP A 442 0.36 15.57 -0.64
C ASP A 442 -0.65 16.13 0.35
N ILE A 443 -0.19 16.45 1.55
CA ILE A 443 -1.03 16.99 2.63
C ILE A 443 -0.77 18.47 2.76
N LYS A 444 -1.83 19.28 2.72
CA LYS A 444 -1.82 20.72 2.94
C LYS A 444 -2.30 21.05 4.35
N ASP A 445 -2.13 22.31 4.73
CA ASP A 445 -2.64 22.91 5.98
C ASP A 445 -2.02 22.32 7.27
N VAL A 446 -0.88 21.61 7.16
CA VAL A 446 -0.07 21.10 8.28
C VAL A 446 1.33 21.70 8.26
N ASP A 447 1.95 21.86 9.43
CA ASP A 447 3.38 22.19 9.48
C ASP A 447 4.19 20.94 9.06
N LYS A 448 4.85 21.07 7.92
CA LYS A 448 5.70 20.01 7.38
C LYS A 448 6.80 19.51 8.33
N HIS A 449 7.19 20.30 9.33
CA HIS A 449 8.22 19.95 10.30
C HIS A 449 7.69 19.03 11.40
N GLU A 450 6.38 19.06 11.66
CA GLU A 450 5.70 18.21 12.65
C GLU A 450 5.33 16.82 12.08
N VAL A 451 5.36 16.69 10.74
CA VAL A 451 5.06 15.41 10.08
C VAL A 451 6.26 14.47 10.21
N ARG A 452 6.03 13.30 10.74
CA ARG A 452 7.06 12.29 10.96
C ARG A 452 6.59 10.88 10.62
N ARG A 453 7.53 10.00 10.46
CA ARG A 453 7.28 8.57 10.38
C ARG A 453 6.62 8.03 11.66
N GLY A 454 5.75 7.05 11.53
CA GLY A 454 5.03 6.41 12.62
C GLY A 454 3.73 7.10 13.01
N GLN A 455 3.48 8.31 12.54
CA GLN A 455 2.19 8.96 12.75
C GLN A 455 1.07 8.23 12.00
N VAL A 456 -0.13 8.28 12.56
CA VAL A 456 -1.33 7.78 11.90
C VAL A 456 -1.99 8.90 11.10
N LEU A 457 -2.51 8.54 9.96
CA LEU A 457 -3.45 9.33 9.15
C LEU A 457 -4.82 8.71 9.34
N SER A 458 -5.84 9.50 9.63
CA SER A 458 -7.21 8.99 9.80
C SER A 458 -8.26 9.99 9.34
N ASP A 459 -9.48 9.51 9.14
CA ASP A 459 -10.65 10.37 9.03
C ASP A 459 -10.81 11.23 10.30
N THR A 460 -11.47 12.38 10.15
CA THR A 460 -11.70 13.32 11.26
C THR A 460 -12.67 12.79 12.31
N ASP A 461 -13.51 11.85 11.97
CA ASP A 461 -14.47 11.18 12.84
C ASP A 461 -13.96 9.82 13.39
N ALA A 462 -12.73 9.43 13.05
CA ALA A 462 -12.12 8.23 13.56
C ALA A 462 -11.75 8.38 15.05
N GLU A 463 -12.08 7.39 15.85
CA GLU A 463 -11.63 7.31 17.24
C GLU A 463 -10.15 6.93 17.29
N VAL A 464 -9.27 7.91 17.14
CA VAL A 464 -7.82 7.75 17.24
C VAL A 464 -7.30 8.54 18.42
N SER A 465 -6.60 7.89 19.33
CA SER A 465 -5.98 8.53 20.48
C SER A 465 -4.49 8.23 20.58
N SER A 466 -3.76 9.13 21.23
CA SER A 466 -2.37 8.91 21.57
C SER A 466 -2.26 8.21 22.91
N CYS A 467 -1.33 7.28 23.06
CA CYS A 467 -1.09 6.60 24.33
C CYS A 467 0.39 6.66 24.74
N PRO A 468 0.68 7.05 25.98
CA PRO A 468 2.01 6.91 26.54
C PRO A 468 2.32 5.49 27.01
N GLN A 469 1.31 4.70 27.39
CA GLN A 469 1.42 3.34 27.91
C GLN A 469 0.41 2.40 27.26
N PHE A 470 0.74 1.12 27.24
CA PHE A 470 -0.14 0.08 26.72
C PHE A 470 0.18 -1.28 27.35
N GLU A 471 -0.75 -2.21 27.27
CA GLU A 471 -0.53 -3.59 27.64
C GLU A 471 -0.56 -4.50 26.43
N ALA A 472 0.29 -5.51 26.46
CA ALA A 472 0.41 -6.49 25.38
C ALA A 472 0.60 -7.89 25.94
N ASN A 473 0.06 -8.88 25.25
CA ASN A 473 0.43 -10.27 25.43
C ASN A 473 1.65 -10.54 24.56
N ILE A 474 2.74 -11.00 25.17
CA ILE A 474 3.99 -11.27 24.47
C ILE A 474 4.48 -12.70 24.65
N VAL A 475 5.22 -13.21 23.66
CA VAL A 475 6.00 -14.45 23.75
C VAL A 475 7.47 -14.09 23.53
N VAL A 476 8.34 -14.55 24.42
CA VAL A 476 9.79 -14.35 24.28
C VAL A 476 10.34 -15.43 23.36
N THR A 477 10.77 -15.03 22.15
CA THR A 477 11.29 -15.97 21.14
C THR A 477 12.82 -16.12 21.21
N ARG A 478 13.50 -15.10 21.75
CA ARG A 478 14.95 -15.12 21.91
C ARG A 478 15.38 -14.18 23.02
N HIS A 479 16.20 -14.66 23.96
CA HIS A 479 16.90 -13.86 24.97
C HIS A 479 18.07 -14.65 25.55
N PRO A 480 19.22 -14.02 25.86
CA PRO A 480 20.38 -14.73 26.38
C PRO A 480 20.19 -15.20 27.83
N THR A 481 19.38 -14.51 28.62
CA THR A 481 19.17 -14.80 30.06
C THR A 481 17.69 -14.68 30.42
N ARG A 482 17.29 -13.59 31.07
CA ARG A 482 15.91 -13.31 31.50
C ARG A 482 15.55 -11.86 31.29
N ILE A 483 14.27 -11.60 31.04
CA ILE A 483 13.66 -10.26 30.95
C ILE A 483 12.95 -9.98 32.28
N SER A 484 13.17 -8.82 32.86
CA SER A 484 12.51 -8.36 34.08
C SER A 484 12.02 -6.92 33.93
N GLU A 485 11.24 -6.45 34.89
CA GLU A 485 10.81 -5.05 34.96
C GLU A 485 12.00 -4.09 34.90
N GLY A 486 11.82 -2.95 34.21
CA GLY A 486 12.89 -2.00 33.89
C GLY A 486 13.65 -2.31 32.59
N TYR A 487 13.47 -3.48 31.97
CA TYR A 487 14.07 -3.79 30.68
C TYR A 487 13.54 -2.84 29.58
N SER A 488 14.46 -2.34 28.74
CA SER A 488 14.11 -1.31 27.76
C SER A 488 14.44 -1.72 26.32
N PRO A 489 13.57 -2.47 25.65
CA PRO A 489 13.73 -2.85 24.25
C PRO A 489 13.28 -1.75 23.29
N VAL A 490 13.61 -1.93 22.01
CA VAL A 490 13.01 -1.18 20.92
C VAL A 490 11.69 -1.84 20.54
N PHE A 491 10.62 -1.08 20.64
CA PHE A 491 9.28 -1.42 20.17
C PHE A 491 9.14 -1.16 18.68
N GLN A 492 8.48 -2.07 17.99
CA GLN A 492 8.07 -1.93 16.60
C GLN A 492 6.63 -2.42 16.43
N SER A 493 5.80 -1.57 15.80
CA SER A 493 4.45 -1.91 15.31
C SER A 493 4.15 -1.02 14.11
N HIS A 494 3.59 -1.56 13.04
CA HIS A 494 3.43 -0.82 11.79
C HIS A 494 4.73 -0.11 11.38
N THR A 495 4.68 1.22 11.21
CA THR A 495 5.85 2.05 10.91
C THR A 495 6.47 2.71 12.15
N ILE A 496 5.86 2.51 13.33
CA ILE A 496 6.32 3.03 14.61
C ILE A 496 7.58 2.28 15.04
N GLN A 497 8.58 3.02 15.50
CA GLN A 497 9.80 2.47 16.07
C GLN A 497 10.35 3.42 17.12
N GLN A 498 10.31 3.03 18.40
CA GLN A 498 10.98 3.76 19.48
C GLN A 498 11.25 2.86 20.69
N ALA A 499 12.07 3.36 21.62
CA ALA A 499 12.35 2.66 22.87
C ALA A 499 11.12 2.68 23.79
N VAL A 500 10.88 1.55 24.44
CA VAL A 500 9.88 1.40 25.50
C VAL A 500 10.56 0.88 26.76
N VAL A 501 9.91 1.01 27.91
CA VAL A 501 10.34 0.35 29.15
C VAL A 501 9.25 -0.60 29.63
N LEU A 502 9.66 -1.78 30.03
CA LEU A 502 8.79 -2.78 30.65
C LEU A 502 8.49 -2.35 32.09
N ARG A 503 7.27 -1.88 32.34
CA ARG A 503 6.84 -1.37 33.64
C ARG A 503 6.32 -2.46 34.56
N LYS A 504 5.68 -3.48 33.97
CA LYS A 504 5.10 -4.57 34.75
C LYS A 504 5.05 -5.86 33.94
N ILE A 505 5.33 -6.96 34.58
CA ILE A 505 5.03 -8.31 34.13
C ILE A 505 3.91 -8.83 35.03
N TYR A 506 2.83 -9.33 34.42
CA TYR A 506 1.74 -9.94 35.15
C TYR A 506 2.04 -11.42 35.35
N ASP A 507 1.78 -11.91 36.58
CA ASP A 507 1.85 -13.33 36.93
C ASP A 507 3.28 -13.95 36.91
N ALA A 508 4.34 -13.13 36.80
CA ALA A 508 5.73 -13.59 36.87
C ALA A 508 6.69 -12.47 37.29
N ASP A 509 7.81 -12.83 37.89
CA ASP A 509 8.88 -11.87 38.28
C ASP A 509 9.85 -11.60 37.12
N TYR A 510 9.97 -12.54 36.18
CA TYR A 510 10.81 -12.45 34.99
C TYR A 510 10.30 -13.40 33.91
N LEU A 511 10.77 -13.18 32.67
CA LEU A 511 10.46 -14.02 31.52
C LEU A 511 11.73 -14.61 30.90
N THR A 512 11.61 -15.84 30.42
CA THR A 512 12.65 -16.55 29.67
C THR A 512 12.14 -16.94 28.28
N VAL A 513 13.00 -17.49 27.45
CA VAL A 513 12.62 -17.95 26.10
C VAL A 513 11.51 -19.01 26.18
N GLY A 514 10.45 -18.81 25.43
CA GLY A 514 9.25 -19.65 25.41
C GLY A 514 8.13 -19.17 26.33
N ASP A 515 8.41 -18.25 27.27
CA ASP A 515 7.38 -17.75 28.17
C ASP A 515 6.39 -16.82 27.43
N PHE A 516 5.11 -16.99 27.82
CA PHE A 516 4.01 -16.12 27.43
C PHE A 516 3.56 -15.32 28.66
N ALA A 517 3.43 -13.99 28.50
CA ALA A 517 2.95 -13.14 29.59
C ALA A 517 2.22 -11.89 29.07
N ARG A 518 1.29 -11.38 29.89
CA ARG A 518 0.78 -10.02 29.75
C ARG A 518 1.77 -9.06 30.40
N VAL A 519 2.10 -8.00 29.68
CA VAL A 519 3.07 -7.00 30.15
C VAL A 519 2.54 -5.59 29.93
N ARG A 520 2.96 -4.64 30.79
CA ARG A 520 2.72 -3.21 30.61
C ARG A 520 4.01 -2.54 30.13
N LEU A 521 3.88 -1.77 29.06
CA LEU A 521 4.98 -1.07 28.39
C LEU A 521 4.68 0.43 28.36
N GLU A 522 5.72 1.24 28.45
CA GLU A 522 5.65 2.70 28.37
C GLU A 522 6.64 3.21 27.34
N PHE A 523 6.21 4.14 26.50
CA PHE A 523 7.07 4.83 25.54
C PHE A 523 7.99 5.81 26.25
N LEU A 524 9.29 5.83 25.87
CA LEU A 524 10.29 6.66 26.52
C LEU A 524 10.45 8.06 25.92
N ILE A 525 10.05 8.25 24.66
CA ILE A 525 10.34 9.49 23.93
C ILE A 525 9.07 10.33 23.77
N ARG A 526 7.98 9.72 23.32
CA ARG A 526 6.71 10.39 23.02
C ARG A 526 5.57 9.39 22.95
N PRO A 527 4.32 9.82 23.15
CA PRO A 527 3.17 8.96 22.92
C PRO A 527 3.02 8.59 21.44
N GLU A 528 2.43 7.44 21.16
CA GLU A 528 2.13 6.97 19.80
C GLU A 528 0.67 6.55 19.70
N ALA A 529 0.15 6.46 18.47
CA ALA A 529 -1.20 5.96 18.24
C ALA A 529 -1.16 4.45 18.01
N LEU A 530 -1.78 3.71 18.91
CA LEU A 530 -1.88 2.25 18.87
C LEU A 530 -3.33 1.82 18.97
N MET A 531 -3.63 0.62 18.49
CA MET A 531 -4.94 0.00 18.63
C MET A 531 -4.85 -1.38 19.25
N VAL A 532 -5.89 -1.77 19.96
CA VAL A 532 -6.05 -3.14 20.43
C VAL A 532 -6.07 -4.07 19.22
N GLY A 533 -5.27 -5.14 19.29
CA GLY A 533 -5.07 -6.07 18.20
C GLY A 533 -3.82 -5.81 17.35
N ASP A 534 -3.19 -4.63 17.44
CA ASP A 534 -1.94 -4.35 16.72
C ASP A 534 -0.85 -5.34 17.13
N LYS A 535 -0.15 -5.88 16.13
CA LYS A 535 0.98 -6.80 16.35
C LYS A 535 2.23 -6.01 16.65
N ILE A 536 3.00 -6.52 17.61
CA ILE A 536 4.22 -5.85 18.09
C ILE A 536 5.43 -6.79 18.05
N VAL A 537 6.60 -6.19 17.89
CA VAL A 537 7.89 -6.84 18.10
C VAL A 537 8.71 -5.98 19.06
N LEU A 538 9.20 -6.60 20.11
CA LEU A 538 10.18 -6.03 21.03
C LEU A 538 11.55 -6.62 20.73
N ARG A 539 12.57 -5.77 20.57
CA ARG A 539 13.90 -6.27 20.23
C ARG A 539 15.00 -5.40 20.81
N GLU A 540 16.09 -6.05 21.19
CA GLU A 540 17.35 -5.43 21.55
C GLU A 540 18.47 -6.45 21.38
N ALA A 541 19.54 -6.10 20.62
CA ALA A 541 20.67 -7.00 20.36
C ALA A 541 20.25 -8.46 20.06
N ASN A 542 20.39 -9.34 21.04
CA ASN A 542 20.03 -10.76 20.97
C ASN A 542 18.64 -11.09 21.55
N THR A 543 17.86 -10.08 21.92
CA THR A 543 16.52 -10.26 22.48
C THR A 543 15.47 -10.06 21.40
N ARG A 544 14.43 -10.91 21.43
CA ARG A 544 13.23 -10.76 20.63
C ARG A 544 12.03 -11.31 21.39
N ALA A 545 10.98 -10.51 21.46
CA ALA A 545 9.66 -10.95 21.85
C ALA A 545 8.65 -10.41 20.82
N ILE A 546 7.61 -11.17 20.61
CA ILE A 546 6.52 -10.85 19.69
C ILE A 546 5.22 -10.86 20.46
N GLY A 547 4.25 -10.08 20.04
CA GLY A 547 2.99 -10.03 20.77
C GLY A 547 1.89 -9.23 20.08
N THR A 548 0.80 -9.06 20.83
CA THR A 548 -0.38 -8.32 20.38
C THR A 548 -0.82 -7.37 21.50
N ILE A 549 -1.19 -6.14 21.14
CA ILE A 549 -1.72 -5.14 22.06
C ILE A 549 -3.10 -5.58 22.53
N VAL A 550 -3.31 -5.57 23.83
CA VAL A 550 -4.60 -5.94 24.47
C VAL A 550 -5.30 -4.77 25.13
N GLU A 551 -4.55 -3.71 25.47
CA GLU A 551 -5.09 -2.52 26.09
C GLU A 551 -4.23 -1.29 25.79
N VAL A 552 -4.87 -0.16 25.50
CA VAL A 552 -4.24 1.14 25.28
C VAL A 552 -4.56 2.02 26.49
N ILE A 553 -3.55 2.63 27.11
CA ILE A 553 -3.67 3.43 28.33
C ILE A 553 -3.35 4.88 27.98
N ASN A 554 -4.35 5.75 28.05
CA ASN A 554 -4.28 7.19 27.76
C ASN A 554 -3.80 8.01 28.96
#